data_087b9c2658112b0166a5075705000303
#
_entry.id   087b9c2658112b0166a5075705000303
#
_cell.length_a   1.000
_cell.length_b   1.000
_cell.length_c   1.000
_cell.angle_alpha   90.00
_cell.angle_beta   90.00
_cell.angle_gamma   90.00
#
_symmetry.space_group_name_H-M   'P 1'
#
loop_
_entity.id
_entity.type
_entity.pdbx_description
1 polymer ?
#
loop_
_entity_poly.entity_id
_entity_poly.type
_entity_poly.pdbx_seq_one_letter_code
_entity_poly.pdbx_strand_id
1 'polypeptide(L)'
;MSFGWSAGDIVATLNLLHKVVVALKDTGGASSDYQEVSCFLNVLTVTLQHLKALQAAPLDPDLAKNLEKLCEQVQGPLEPFCERIRTSFERDLGTDSVKQNIWAAGRKLQWALSTSKKVKELREKIGGPIAAIGVVLSQQVV
;
A
#
# COMPACT_ATOMS: atom_id res chain seq x y z
N MET A 1 3.65 -3.55 -21.43
CA MET A 1 2.45 -4.37 -21.33
C MET A 1 1.72 -4.07 -20.05
N SER A 2 0.45 -3.81 -20.12
CA SER A 2 -0.36 -3.45 -18.96
C SER A 2 -1.02 -4.70 -18.38
N PHE A 3 -1.00 -4.83 -17.03
CA PHE A 3 -1.76 -5.88 -16.32
C PHE A 3 -3.14 -5.35 -15.91
N GLY A 4 -3.69 -4.38 -16.65
CA GLY A 4 -4.87 -3.66 -16.24
C GLY A 4 -4.59 -2.57 -15.22
N TRP A 5 -3.34 -2.39 -14.83
CA TRP A 5 -2.90 -1.39 -13.85
C TRP A 5 -1.83 -0.52 -14.49
N SER A 6 -2.09 0.76 -14.64
CA SER A 6 -1.14 1.65 -15.31
C SER A 6 0.08 1.94 -14.43
N ALA A 7 1.21 2.21 -15.06
CA ALA A 7 2.43 2.60 -14.34
C ALA A 7 2.20 3.85 -13.49
N GLY A 8 1.43 4.80 -14.00
CA GLY A 8 1.10 6.03 -13.26
C GLY A 8 0.29 5.75 -12.00
N ASP A 9 -0.67 4.84 -12.07
CA ASP A 9 -1.48 4.45 -10.91
C ASP A 9 -0.62 3.73 -9.87
N ILE A 10 0.30 2.87 -10.31
CA ILE A 10 1.21 2.19 -9.40
C ILE A 10 2.11 3.21 -8.69
N VAL A 11 2.65 4.19 -9.42
CA VAL A 11 3.48 5.25 -8.83
C VAL A 11 2.70 6.06 -7.80
N ALA A 12 1.46 6.44 -8.12
CA ALA A 12 0.61 7.19 -7.19
C ALA A 12 0.35 6.40 -5.91
N THR A 13 0.08 5.10 -6.04
CA THR A 13 -0.11 4.21 -4.88
C THR A 13 1.17 4.09 -4.06
N LEU A 14 2.32 3.91 -4.70
CA LEU A 14 3.61 3.83 -4.02
C LEU A 14 3.92 5.10 -3.23
N ASN A 15 3.65 6.26 -3.80
CA ASN A 15 3.87 7.53 -3.14
C ASN A 15 2.98 7.68 -1.90
N LEU A 16 1.72 7.27 -2.01
CA LEU A 16 0.80 7.31 -0.87
C LEU A 16 1.24 6.34 0.23
N LEU A 17 1.61 5.11 -0.12
CA LEU A 17 2.07 4.11 0.84
C LEU A 17 3.31 4.60 1.58
N HIS A 18 4.24 5.25 0.87
CA HIS A 18 5.43 5.82 1.49
C HIS A 18 5.07 6.88 2.54
N LYS A 19 4.14 7.78 2.21
CA LYS A 19 3.66 8.79 3.14
C LYS A 19 3.03 8.16 4.38
N VAL A 20 2.23 7.11 4.18
CA VAL A 20 1.59 6.40 5.29
C VAL A 20 2.63 5.76 6.20
N VAL A 21 3.64 5.09 5.63
CA VAL A 21 4.71 4.45 6.42
C VAL A 21 5.46 5.48 7.26
N VAL A 22 5.85 6.61 6.66
CA VAL A 22 6.55 7.68 7.37
C VAL A 22 5.69 8.23 8.50
N ALA A 23 4.42 8.52 8.23
CA ALA A 23 3.52 9.07 9.24
C ALA A 23 3.28 8.10 10.39
N LEU A 24 3.12 6.80 10.10
CA LEU A 24 2.96 5.78 11.13
C LEU A 24 4.21 5.65 11.99
N LYS A 25 5.38 5.73 11.37
CA LYS A 25 6.66 5.69 12.09
C LYS A 25 6.79 6.85 13.07
N ASP A 26 6.37 8.04 12.65
CA ASP A 26 6.47 9.24 13.48
C ASP A 26 5.51 9.22 14.67
N THR A 27 4.36 8.53 14.52
CA THR A 27 3.30 8.57 15.54
C THR A 27 3.22 7.35 16.42
N GLY A 28 3.65 6.17 15.95
CA GLY A 28 3.38 4.94 16.67
C GLY A 28 4.55 3.98 16.79
N GLY A 29 5.74 4.41 16.49
CA GLY A 29 6.90 3.60 16.13
C GLY A 29 7.33 2.42 16.98
N ALA A 30 6.85 2.27 18.22
CA ALA A 30 7.35 1.20 19.09
C ALA A 30 6.34 0.08 19.36
N SER A 31 5.10 0.19 18.90
CA SER A 31 4.10 -0.84 19.16
C SER A 31 4.25 -2.04 18.23
N SER A 32 3.89 -3.24 18.74
CA SER A 32 3.90 -4.46 17.92
C SER A 32 2.92 -4.34 16.74
N ASP A 33 1.79 -3.67 16.93
CA ASP A 33 0.83 -3.40 15.87
C ASP A 33 1.44 -2.60 14.73
N TYR A 34 2.26 -1.58 15.07
CA TYR A 34 2.96 -0.80 14.07
C TYR A 34 3.91 -1.68 13.26
N GLN A 35 4.64 -2.58 13.91
CA GLN A 35 5.60 -3.45 13.23
C GLN A 35 4.91 -4.39 12.24
N GLU A 36 3.77 -4.98 12.62
CA GLU A 36 3.00 -5.82 11.70
C GLU A 36 2.49 -5.04 10.49
N VAL A 37 1.93 -3.86 10.75
CA VAL A 37 1.39 -2.99 9.71
C VAL A 37 2.50 -2.54 8.77
N SER A 38 3.63 -2.13 9.32
CA SER A 38 4.78 -1.67 8.55
C SER A 38 5.34 -2.79 7.70
N CYS A 39 5.42 -4.01 8.23
CA CYS A 39 5.89 -5.17 7.49
C CYS A 39 5.00 -5.44 6.28
N PHE A 40 3.69 -5.45 6.46
CA PHE A 40 2.76 -5.66 5.35
C PHE A 40 2.88 -4.56 4.29
N LEU A 41 2.95 -3.29 4.72
CA LEU A 41 3.10 -2.17 3.79
C LEU A 41 4.40 -2.25 3.00
N ASN A 42 5.47 -2.73 3.62
CA ASN A 42 6.74 -2.95 2.92
C ASN A 42 6.62 -4.06 1.88
N VAL A 43 5.97 -5.17 2.22
CA VAL A 43 5.73 -6.26 1.25
C VAL A 43 4.91 -5.76 0.07
N LEU A 44 3.85 -5.01 0.35
CA LEU A 44 3.00 -4.43 -0.68
C LEU A 44 3.81 -3.47 -1.57
N THR A 45 4.63 -2.62 -0.97
CA THR A 45 5.48 -1.67 -1.69
C THR A 45 6.44 -2.39 -2.63
N VAL A 46 7.16 -3.40 -2.13
CA VAL A 46 8.11 -4.16 -2.94
C VAL A 46 7.41 -4.88 -4.09
N THR A 47 6.25 -5.48 -3.82
CA THR A 47 5.46 -6.16 -4.84
C THR A 47 5.05 -5.20 -5.95
N LEU A 48 4.57 -4.01 -5.59
CA LEU A 48 4.16 -2.99 -6.57
C LEU A 48 5.35 -2.47 -7.38
N GLN A 49 6.52 -2.31 -6.75
CA GLN A 49 7.74 -1.90 -7.45
C GLN A 49 8.13 -2.95 -8.49
N HIS A 50 8.05 -4.23 -8.16
CA HIS A 50 8.35 -5.30 -9.10
C HIS A 50 7.33 -5.35 -10.24
N LEU A 51 6.05 -5.15 -9.96
CA LEU A 51 5.02 -5.09 -11.00
C LEU A 51 5.28 -3.93 -11.95
N LYS A 52 5.66 -2.77 -11.42
CA LYS A 52 5.99 -1.61 -12.23
C LYS A 52 7.16 -1.93 -13.18
N ALA A 53 8.20 -2.56 -12.67
CA ALA A 53 9.36 -2.95 -13.47
C ALA A 53 8.98 -3.94 -14.57
N LEU A 54 8.08 -4.87 -14.27
CA LEU A 54 7.65 -5.88 -15.25
C LEU A 54 6.83 -5.30 -16.40
N GLN A 55 6.20 -4.14 -16.24
CA GLN A 55 5.43 -3.54 -17.32
C GLN A 55 6.28 -3.19 -18.54
N ALA A 56 7.57 -2.98 -18.35
CA ALA A 56 8.50 -2.67 -19.43
C ALA A 56 9.09 -3.93 -20.06
N ALA A 57 8.86 -5.11 -19.50
CA ALA A 57 9.44 -6.37 -19.96
C ALA A 57 8.49 -7.15 -20.85
N PRO A 58 8.99 -7.90 -21.84
CA PRO A 58 8.15 -8.83 -22.57
C PRO A 58 7.78 -10.01 -21.66
N LEU A 59 6.49 -10.32 -21.62
CA LEU A 59 5.96 -11.39 -20.78
C LEU A 59 5.31 -12.48 -21.64
N ASP A 60 5.43 -13.71 -21.17
CA ASP A 60 4.64 -14.81 -21.71
C ASP A 60 3.16 -14.48 -21.58
N PRO A 61 2.32 -14.68 -22.63
CA PRO A 61 0.90 -14.32 -22.58
C PRO A 61 0.12 -14.98 -21.45
N ASP A 62 0.42 -16.24 -21.13
CA ASP A 62 -0.28 -16.93 -20.04
C ASP A 62 0.08 -16.32 -18.69
N LEU A 63 1.34 -15.98 -18.51
CA LEU A 63 1.82 -15.31 -17.30
C LEU A 63 1.18 -13.94 -17.14
N ALA A 64 1.15 -13.15 -18.22
CA ALA A 64 0.53 -11.83 -18.23
C ALA A 64 -0.94 -11.91 -17.85
N LYS A 65 -1.66 -12.91 -18.35
CA LYS A 65 -3.07 -13.11 -18.04
C LYS A 65 -3.30 -13.47 -16.57
N ASN A 66 -2.44 -14.32 -16.00
CA ASN A 66 -2.51 -14.67 -14.58
C ASN A 66 -2.22 -13.46 -13.71
N LEU A 67 -1.21 -12.67 -14.06
CA LEU A 67 -0.89 -11.43 -13.34
C LEU A 67 -2.04 -10.43 -13.40
N GLU A 68 -2.68 -10.30 -14.57
CA GLU A 68 -3.83 -9.41 -14.72
C GLU A 68 -4.95 -9.76 -13.74
N LYS A 69 -5.28 -11.05 -13.63
CA LYS A 69 -6.32 -11.50 -12.70
C LYS A 69 -5.95 -11.22 -11.24
N LEU A 70 -4.71 -11.49 -10.87
CA LEU A 70 -4.22 -11.22 -9.51
C LEU A 70 -4.20 -9.73 -9.22
N CYS A 71 -3.80 -8.90 -10.19
CA CYS A 71 -3.80 -7.45 -10.05
C CYS A 71 -5.22 -6.92 -9.85
N GLU A 72 -6.21 -7.46 -10.55
CA GLU A 72 -7.60 -7.08 -10.34
C GLU A 72 -8.06 -7.37 -8.91
N GLN A 73 -7.66 -8.51 -8.34
CA GLN A 73 -8.00 -8.88 -6.97
C GLN A 73 -7.35 -7.97 -5.94
N VAL A 74 -6.20 -7.40 -6.26
CA VAL A 74 -5.51 -6.43 -5.39
C VAL A 74 -6.11 -5.04 -5.56
N GLN A 75 -6.31 -4.59 -6.80
CA GLN A 75 -6.83 -3.24 -7.09
C GLN A 75 -8.21 -3.00 -6.48
N GLY A 76 -9.10 -3.98 -6.54
CA GLY A 76 -10.46 -3.84 -6.04
C GLY A 76 -10.53 -3.32 -4.61
N PRO A 77 -9.89 -4.00 -3.63
CA PRO A 77 -9.84 -3.52 -2.25
C PRO A 77 -8.87 -2.35 -2.03
N LEU A 78 -7.79 -2.29 -2.79
CA LEU A 78 -6.73 -1.29 -2.60
C LEU A 78 -7.18 0.11 -2.98
N GLU A 79 -7.92 0.28 -4.06
CA GLU A 79 -8.37 1.60 -4.50
C GLU A 79 -9.25 2.31 -3.45
N PRO A 80 -10.29 1.67 -2.88
CA PRO A 80 -11.06 2.31 -1.80
C PRO A 80 -10.20 2.59 -0.56
N PHE A 81 -9.26 1.71 -0.25
CA PHE A 81 -8.32 1.93 0.85
C PHE A 81 -7.50 3.19 0.62
N CYS A 82 -6.90 3.34 -0.55
CA CYS A 82 -6.10 4.51 -0.90
C CYS A 82 -6.92 5.79 -0.83
N GLU A 83 -8.16 5.76 -1.30
CA GLU A 83 -9.03 6.91 -1.28
C GLU A 83 -9.36 7.34 0.15
N ARG A 84 -9.70 6.37 1.00
CA ARG A 84 -9.98 6.65 2.42
C ARG A 84 -8.75 7.17 3.14
N ILE A 85 -7.58 6.61 2.86
CA ILE A 85 -6.34 7.06 3.48
C ILE A 85 -5.98 8.47 3.02
N ARG A 86 -6.14 8.77 1.74
CA ARG A 86 -5.85 10.11 1.21
C ARG A 86 -6.73 11.15 1.88
N THR A 87 -8.03 10.88 2.00
CA THR A 87 -8.98 11.77 2.64
C THR A 87 -8.64 11.98 4.12
N SER A 88 -8.38 10.89 4.85
CA SER A 88 -8.04 10.99 6.27
C SER A 88 -6.70 11.67 6.50
N PHE A 89 -5.73 11.46 5.61
CA PHE A 89 -4.42 12.10 5.68
C PHE A 89 -4.55 13.61 5.56
N GLU A 90 -5.31 14.08 4.57
CA GLU A 90 -5.55 15.51 4.38
C GLU A 90 -6.30 16.13 5.55
N ARG A 91 -7.31 15.43 6.06
CA ARG A 91 -8.13 15.93 7.17
C ARG A 91 -7.36 16.00 8.48
N ASP A 92 -6.58 14.96 8.80
CA ASP A 92 -5.98 14.79 10.12
C ASP A 92 -4.51 15.22 10.17
N LEU A 93 -3.79 15.14 9.06
CA LEU A 93 -2.36 15.41 8.98
C LEU A 93 -2.02 16.49 7.93
N GLY A 94 -3.00 17.27 7.50
CA GLY A 94 -2.78 18.33 6.52
C GLY A 94 -2.03 19.53 7.09
N THR A 95 -2.02 20.63 6.34
CA THR A 95 -1.20 21.83 6.64
C THR A 95 -1.48 22.45 7.99
N ASP A 96 -2.65 22.25 8.56
CA ASP A 96 -2.99 22.74 9.89
C ASP A 96 -2.22 22.01 11.00
N SER A 97 -1.61 20.89 10.69
CA SER A 97 -0.76 20.15 11.63
C SER A 97 0.51 20.94 12.03
N VAL A 98 0.81 22.02 11.33
CA VAL A 98 1.92 22.91 11.67
C VAL A 98 1.67 23.62 13.00
N LYS A 99 0.42 23.75 13.42
CA LYS A 99 0.11 24.27 14.75
C LYS A 99 0.29 23.15 15.77
N GLN A 100 1.51 23.04 16.24
CA GLN A 100 1.87 22.04 17.25
C GLN A 100 1.20 22.37 18.58
N ASN A 101 0.06 21.77 18.79
CA ASN A 101 -0.59 21.80 20.08
C ASN A 101 -1.01 20.37 20.46
N ILE A 102 -1.54 20.22 21.65
CA ILE A 102 -1.98 18.93 22.19
C ILE A 102 -3.02 18.27 21.27
N TRP A 103 -3.81 19.08 20.58
CA TRP A 103 -4.81 18.62 19.61
C TRP A 103 -4.17 17.90 18.42
N ALA A 104 -3.08 18.46 17.89
CA ALA A 104 -2.39 17.84 16.76
C ALA A 104 -1.82 16.49 17.13
N ALA A 105 -1.24 16.36 18.32
CA ALA A 105 -0.71 15.09 18.82
C ALA A 105 -1.81 14.04 18.98
N GLY A 106 -2.95 14.45 19.55
CA GLY A 106 -4.10 13.55 19.72
C GLY A 106 -4.68 13.07 18.39
N ARG A 107 -4.78 13.98 17.40
CA ARG A 107 -5.25 13.61 16.06
C ARG A 107 -4.31 12.64 15.37
N LYS A 108 -3.00 12.86 15.50
CA LYS A 108 -1.99 11.98 14.90
C LYS A 108 -2.08 10.58 15.47
N LEU A 109 -2.23 10.46 16.78
CA LEU A 109 -2.36 9.17 17.42
C LEU A 109 -3.65 8.47 16.99
N GLN A 110 -4.75 9.20 16.95
CA GLN A 110 -6.04 8.66 16.51
C GLN A 110 -5.97 8.23 15.06
N TRP A 111 -5.33 9.03 14.20
CA TRP A 111 -5.12 8.68 12.80
C TRP A 111 -4.30 7.40 12.68
N ALA A 112 -3.23 7.27 13.46
CA ALA A 112 -2.36 6.09 13.42
C ALA A 112 -3.12 4.82 13.82
N LEU A 113 -3.93 4.88 14.87
CA LEU A 113 -4.74 3.75 15.31
C LEU A 113 -5.77 3.34 14.26
N SER A 114 -6.49 4.33 13.71
CA SER A 114 -7.49 4.10 12.67
C SER A 114 -6.85 3.55 11.40
N THR A 115 -5.72 4.09 11.00
CA THR A 115 -5.00 3.66 9.79
C THR A 115 -4.45 2.24 9.96
N SER A 116 -3.89 1.91 11.12
CA SER A 116 -3.42 0.56 11.41
C SER A 116 -4.54 -0.47 11.26
N LYS A 117 -5.72 -0.15 11.76
CA LYS A 117 -6.89 -1.01 11.60
C LYS A 117 -7.27 -1.20 10.13
N LYS A 118 -7.27 -0.13 9.36
CA LYS A 118 -7.58 -0.17 7.93
C LYS A 118 -6.55 -1.02 7.16
N VAL A 119 -5.28 -0.92 7.53
CA VAL A 119 -4.22 -1.72 6.91
C VAL A 119 -4.41 -3.21 7.22
N LYS A 120 -4.77 -3.55 8.45
CA LYS A 120 -5.05 -4.93 8.83
C LYS A 120 -6.23 -5.51 8.05
N GLU A 121 -7.28 -4.73 7.88
CA GLU A 121 -8.44 -5.11 7.07
C GLU A 121 -8.04 -5.33 5.61
N LEU A 122 -7.22 -4.44 5.06
CA LEU A 122 -6.70 -4.57 3.71
C LEU A 122 -5.89 -5.84 3.57
N ARG A 123 -5.01 -6.13 4.53
CA ARG A 123 -4.18 -7.35 4.53
C ARG A 123 -5.03 -8.61 4.46
N GLU A 124 -6.15 -8.64 5.17
CA GLU A 124 -7.07 -9.77 5.12
C GLU A 124 -7.65 -9.97 3.73
N LYS A 125 -7.91 -8.88 3.02
CA LYS A 125 -8.52 -8.93 1.69
C LYS A 125 -7.53 -9.24 0.57
N ILE A 126 -6.31 -8.70 0.63
CA ILE A 126 -5.34 -8.80 -0.47
C ILE A 126 -4.09 -9.61 -0.14
N GLY A 127 -3.92 -10.05 1.10
CA GLY A 127 -2.74 -10.81 1.50
C GLY A 127 -2.51 -12.05 0.64
N GLY A 128 -3.58 -12.79 0.34
CA GLY A 128 -3.51 -13.96 -0.54
C GLY A 128 -3.07 -13.61 -1.96
N PRO A 129 -3.77 -12.69 -2.64
CA PRO A 129 -3.35 -12.26 -3.98
C PRO A 129 -1.94 -11.67 -4.03
N ILE A 130 -1.53 -10.89 -3.04
CA ILE A 130 -0.17 -10.34 -2.97
C ILE A 130 0.86 -11.46 -2.86
N ALA A 131 0.62 -12.46 -2.01
CA ALA A 131 1.51 -13.61 -1.89
C ALA A 131 1.59 -14.39 -3.21
N ALA A 132 0.46 -14.57 -3.89
CA ALA A 132 0.42 -15.25 -5.18
C ALA A 132 1.22 -14.48 -6.25
N ILE A 133 1.10 -13.16 -6.27
CA ILE A 133 1.91 -12.32 -7.17
C ILE A 133 3.40 -12.52 -6.85
N GLY A 134 3.77 -12.55 -5.58
CA GLY A 134 5.14 -12.79 -5.16
C GLY A 134 5.70 -14.11 -5.69
N VAL A 135 4.90 -15.17 -5.65
CA VAL A 135 5.29 -16.48 -6.20
C VAL A 135 5.50 -16.38 -7.72
N VAL A 136 4.58 -15.74 -8.43
CA VAL A 136 4.70 -15.57 -9.88
C VAL A 136 5.95 -14.76 -10.23
N LEU A 137 6.20 -13.65 -9.49
CA LEU A 137 7.38 -12.82 -9.71
C LEU A 137 8.67 -13.58 -9.45
N SER A 138 8.71 -14.44 -8.44
CA SER A 138 9.91 -15.21 -8.11
C SER A 138 10.27 -16.21 -9.22
N GLN A 139 9.27 -16.67 -9.97
CA GLN A 139 9.49 -17.59 -11.11
C GLN A 139 10.11 -16.87 -12.32
N GLN A 140 10.07 -15.55 -12.36
CA GLN A 140 10.66 -14.76 -13.42
C GLN A 140 12.14 -14.49 -13.23
N VAL A 141 12.65 -14.69 -12.02
CA VAL A 141 14.05 -14.43 -11.68
C VAL A 141 14.82 -15.73 -11.80
N VAL A 142 15.07 -16.14 -13.03
CA VAL A 142 15.89 -17.33 -13.30
C VAL A 142 17.10 -16.94 -14.10
#